data_17906c5536be1967af45f8faa177ec42
#
_entry.id   17906c5536be1967af45f8faa177ec42
#
_cell.length_a   1.000
_cell.length_b   1.000
_cell.length_c   1.000
_cell.angle_alpha   90.00
_cell.angle_beta   90.00
_cell.angle_gamma   90.00
#
_symmetry.space_group_name_H-M   'P 1'
#
loop_
_entity.id
_entity.type
_entity.pdbx_description
1 polymer ?
#
loop_
_entity_poly.entity_id
_entity_poly.type
_entity_poly.pdbx_seq_one_letter_code
_entity_poly.pdbx_strand_id
1 'polypeptide(L)'
;MLQEISRMLKPGGRFIIDFLNPQYTISHLVPHSERVDEGQLIVENRVIEDGYVKKHITITDHRISGSLDDSIQQPRNYLERIKMYSIDQLTEMLHAAGLRLDKVHGDYDEEEYDEAYSPRMIMVGTAV
;
A
#
# COMPACT_ATOMS: atom_id res chain seq x y z
N MET A 1 -9.50 -11.11 -1.27
CA MET A 1 -8.26 -11.17 -0.46
C MET A 1 -8.49 -11.73 0.94
N LEU A 2 -9.36 -11.13 1.73
CA LEU A 2 -9.61 -11.63 3.11
C LEU A 2 -10.20 -13.04 3.14
N GLN A 3 -11.05 -13.36 2.19
CA GLN A 3 -11.63 -14.69 2.08
C GLN A 3 -10.57 -15.76 1.76
N GLU A 4 -9.56 -15.41 0.99
CA GLU A 4 -8.45 -16.32 0.70
C GLU A 4 -7.61 -16.56 1.94
N ILE A 5 -7.35 -15.54 2.74
CA ILE A 5 -6.66 -15.67 4.02
C ILE A 5 -7.44 -16.61 4.92
N SER A 6 -8.76 -16.44 5.00
CA SER A 6 -9.63 -17.30 5.80
C SER A 6 -9.57 -18.77 5.36
N ARG A 7 -9.52 -19.02 4.06
CA ARG A 7 -9.41 -20.39 3.52
C ARG A 7 -8.08 -21.06 3.84
N MET A 8 -7.02 -20.27 3.93
CA MET A 8 -5.68 -20.79 4.18
C MET A 8 -5.42 -21.07 5.66
N LEU A 9 -6.25 -20.54 6.54
CA LEU A 9 -6.08 -20.68 7.97
C LEU A 9 -7.05 -21.71 8.54
N LYS A 10 -6.53 -22.59 9.39
CA LYS A 10 -7.36 -23.46 10.23
C LYS A 10 -7.98 -22.63 11.35
N PRO A 11 -9.12 -23.07 11.91
CA PRO A 11 -9.66 -22.42 13.11
C PRO A 11 -8.58 -22.28 14.19
N GLY A 12 -8.46 -21.09 14.75
CA GLY A 12 -7.39 -20.76 15.69
C GLY A 12 -6.08 -20.32 15.05
N GLY A 13 -5.94 -20.41 13.72
CA GLY A 13 -4.77 -19.90 13.01
C GLY A 13 -4.68 -18.38 13.08
N ARG A 14 -3.47 -17.85 13.11
CA ARG A 14 -3.23 -16.42 13.29
C ARG A 14 -2.83 -15.77 11.97
N PHE A 15 -3.17 -14.49 11.83
CA PHE A 15 -2.78 -13.69 10.67
C PHE A 15 -2.25 -12.32 11.09
N ILE A 16 -1.47 -11.71 10.20
CA ILE A 16 -1.02 -10.33 10.31
C ILE A 16 -1.27 -9.68 8.95
N ILE A 17 -1.95 -8.55 8.95
CA ILE A 17 -2.19 -7.75 7.74
C ILE A 17 -1.64 -6.35 7.98
N ASP A 18 -0.75 -5.92 7.10
CA ASP A 18 -0.18 -4.58 7.12
C ASP A 18 -0.86 -3.73 6.06
N PHE A 19 -1.52 -2.66 6.48
CA PHE A 19 -2.25 -1.78 5.58
C PHE A 19 -1.98 -0.31 5.93
N LEU A 20 -2.15 0.57 4.95
CA LEU A 20 -1.97 2.00 5.18
C LEU A 20 -3.10 2.57 6.03
N ASN A 21 -2.77 3.55 6.89
CA ASN A 21 -3.77 4.29 7.63
C ASN A 21 -4.26 5.48 6.78
N PRO A 22 -5.55 5.55 6.42
CA PRO A 22 -6.04 6.57 5.50
C PRO A 22 -5.76 8.00 5.95
N GLN A 23 -5.97 8.35 7.21
CA GLN A 23 -5.75 9.72 7.68
C GLN A 23 -4.29 10.13 7.59
N TYR A 24 -3.37 9.24 7.97
CA TYR A 24 -1.95 9.51 7.82
C TYR A 24 -1.57 9.66 6.36
N THR A 25 -2.06 8.78 5.50
CA THR A 25 -1.79 8.83 4.06
C THR A 25 -2.26 10.14 3.45
N ILE A 26 -3.47 10.60 3.80
CA ILE A 26 -4.01 11.86 3.30
C ILE A 26 -3.16 13.04 3.77
N SER A 27 -2.78 13.05 5.06
CA SER A 27 -2.02 14.16 5.65
C SER A 27 -0.57 14.25 5.19
N HIS A 28 0.03 13.13 4.81
CA HIS A 28 1.45 13.03 4.47
C HIS A 28 1.71 12.66 3.01
N LEU A 29 0.69 12.76 2.16
CA LEU A 29 0.85 12.41 0.75
C LEU A 29 1.87 13.32 0.08
N VAL A 30 2.82 12.71 -0.60
CA VAL A 30 3.77 13.40 -1.46
C VAL A 30 3.26 13.30 -2.89
N PRO A 31 2.73 14.41 -3.47
CA PRO A 31 2.08 14.34 -4.80
C PRO A 31 3.03 13.94 -5.91
N HIS A 32 4.29 14.34 -5.80
CA HIS A 32 5.28 14.11 -6.84
C HIS A 32 6.63 13.76 -6.23
N SER A 33 7.27 12.75 -6.78
CA SER A 33 8.64 12.41 -6.40
C SER A 33 9.40 11.87 -7.60
N GLU A 34 10.70 12.09 -7.60
CA GLU A 34 11.62 11.61 -8.63
C GLU A 34 12.83 10.99 -7.96
N ARG A 35 13.32 9.91 -8.53
CA ARG A 35 14.58 9.30 -8.11
C ARG A 35 15.27 8.63 -9.28
N VAL A 36 16.57 8.50 -9.19
CA VAL A 36 17.37 7.74 -10.15
C VAL A 36 17.86 6.48 -9.46
N ASP A 37 17.59 5.35 -10.09
CA ASP A 37 17.99 4.04 -9.58
C ASP A 37 18.49 3.20 -10.74
N GLU A 38 19.71 2.71 -10.63
CA GLU A 38 20.36 1.86 -11.65
C GLU A 38 20.26 2.44 -13.07
N GLY A 39 20.46 3.76 -13.21
CA GLY A 39 20.42 4.43 -14.50
C GLY A 39 19.03 4.68 -15.04
N GLN A 40 18.00 4.47 -14.24
CA GLN A 40 16.62 4.76 -14.60
C GLN A 40 16.08 5.95 -13.81
N LEU A 41 15.39 6.86 -14.50
CA LEU A 41 14.62 7.90 -13.84
C LEU A 41 13.24 7.37 -13.53
N ILE A 42 12.87 7.39 -12.25
CA ILE A 42 11.57 6.96 -11.77
C ILE A 42 10.81 8.18 -11.29
N VAL A 43 9.73 8.51 -11.97
CA VAL A 43 8.85 9.63 -11.62
C VAL A 43 7.55 9.04 -11.09
N GLU A 44 7.16 9.47 -9.90
CA GLU A 44 5.94 9.01 -9.26
C GLU A 44 5.02 10.19 -8.97
N ASN A 45 3.79 10.11 -9.43
CA ASN A 45 2.74 11.08 -9.13
C ASN A 45 1.62 10.39 -8.38
N ARG A 46 1.23 10.96 -7.27
CA ARG A 46 0.21 10.39 -6.39
C ARG A 46 -0.95 11.35 -6.24
N VAL A 47 -2.15 10.80 -6.27
CA VAL A 47 -3.39 11.56 -6.03
C VAL A 47 -4.35 10.69 -5.23
N ILE A 48 -5.15 11.34 -4.39
CA ILE A 48 -6.24 10.68 -3.69
C ILE A 48 -7.54 11.10 -4.37
N GLU A 49 -8.27 10.12 -4.87
CA GLU A 49 -9.48 10.35 -5.64
C GLU A 49 -10.45 9.19 -5.43
N ASP A 50 -11.70 9.50 -5.13
CA ASP A 50 -12.77 8.50 -4.95
C ASP A 50 -12.46 7.42 -3.91
N GLY A 51 -11.75 7.78 -2.84
CA GLY A 51 -11.37 6.82 -1.79
C GLY A 51 -10.20 5.92 -2.16
N TYR A 52 -9.50 6.22 -3.23
CA TYR A 52 -8.31 5.49 -3.68
C TYR A 52 -7.07 6.35 -3.61
N VAL A 53 -5.95 5.74 -3.26
CA VAL A 53 -4.63 6.29 -3.54
C VAL A 53 -4.22 5.79 -4.90
N LYS A 54 -4.04 6.70 -5.85
CA LYS A 54 -3.61 6.37 -7.20
C LYS A 54 -2.17 6.84 -7.38
N LYS A 55 -1.32 5.95 -7.85
CA LYS A 55 0.09 6.23 -8.07
C LYS A 55 0.42 5.96 -9.52
N HIS A 56 0.81 7.00 -10.22
CA HIS A 56 1.26 6.88 -11.61
C HIS A 56 2.78 6.87 -11.61
N ILE A 57 3.37 5.80 -12.11
CA ILE A 57 4.81 5.59 -12.15
C ILE A 57 5.27 5.65 -13.58
N THR A 58 6.24 6.52 -13.87
CA THR A 58 6.88 6.60 -15.18
C THR A 58 8.35 6.24 -15.01
N ILE A 59 8.82 5.26 -15.75
CA ILE A 59 10.20 4.82 -15.72
C ILE A 59 10.85 5.12 -17.07
N THR A 60 11.87 5.94 -17.05
CA THR A 60 12.63 6.32 -18.24
C THR A 60 14.07 5.85 -18.08
N ASP A 61 14.59 5.23 -19.11
CA ASP A 61 15.96 4.74 -19.11
C ASP A 61 16.92 5.88 -19.44
N HIS A 62 17.79 6.20 -18.50
CA HIS A 62 18.78 7.29 -18.62
C HIS A 62 20.15 6.84 -19.11
N ARG A 63 20.24 5.68 -19.70
CA ARG A 63 21.51 5.23 -20.22
C ARG A 63 21.92 6.12 -21.39
N ILE A 64 22.77 7.06 -21.11
CA ILE A 64 23.53 7.78 -22.12
C ILE A 64 24.66 6.86 -22.56
N SER A 65 24.31 5.80 -23.24
CA SER A 65 25.29 5.18 -24.10
C SER A 65 25.31 6.02 -25.38
N GLY A 66 26.45 6.37 -25.90
CA GLY A 66 26.52 7.06 -27.19
C GLY A 66 25.94 6.28 -28.34
N SER A 67 24.91 5.51 -28.13
CA SER A 67 24.20 4.78 -29.16
C SER A 67 23.17 5.72 -29.79
N LEU A 68 23.14 5.72 -31.09
CA LEU A 68 22.23 6.50 -31.92
C LEU A 68 20.76 6.06 -31.76
N ASP A 69 20.49 5.12 -30.89
CA ASP A 69 19.16 4.51 -30.70
C ASP A 69 18.37 5.09 -29.53
N ASP A 70 18.68 6.33 -29.14
CA ASP A 70 17.94 7.03 -28.07
C ASP A 70 16.44 7.17 -28.39
N SER A 71 16.06 7.02 -29.66
CA SER A 71 14.68 7.09 -30.10
C SER A 71 13.86 5.85 -29.71
N ILE A 72 14.48 4.76 -29.26
CA ILE A 72 13.81 3.49 -29.01
C ILE A 72 13.39 3.32 -27.56
N GLN A 73 13.92 4.13 -26.64
CA GLN A 73 13.61 3.99 -25.22
C GLN A 73 12.39 4.82 -24.86
N GLN A 74 11.23 4.20 -25.01
CA GLN A 74 9.99 4.82 -24.60
C GLN A 74 9.79 4.68 -23.10
N PRO A 75 9.27 5.72 -22.42
CA PRO A 75 8.92 5.64 -21.02
C PRO A 75 7.92 4.51 -20.77
N ARG A 76 8.12 3.77 -19.70
CA ARG A 76 7.15 2.77 -19.25
C ARG A 76 6.27 3.40 -18.19
N ASN A 77 4.98 3.19 -18.33
CA ASN A 77 3.99 3.77 -17.43
C ASN A 77 3.25 2.66 -16.69
N TYR A 78 3.08 2.83 -15.39
CA TYR A 78 2.34 1.94 -14.53
C TYR A 78 1.36 2.74 -13.69
N LEU A 79 0.20 2.17 -13.43
CA LEU A 79 -0.79 2.75 -12.55
C LEU A 79 -1.08 1.77 -11.41
N GLU A 80 -0.86 2.21 -10.18
CA GLU A 80 -1.26 1.49 -8.98
C GLU A 80 -2.45 2.20 -8.35
N ARG A 81 -3.43 1.43 -7.92
CA ARG A 81 -4.60 1.93 -7.19
C ARG A 81 -4.77 1.12 -5.93
N ILE A 82 -4.87 1.80 -4.81
CA ILE A 82 -5.14 1.17 -3.52
C ILE A 82 -6.36 1.83 -2.92
N LYS A 83 -7.40 1.06 -2.67
CA LYS A 83 -8.58 1.56 -1.99
C LYS A 83 -8.27 1.73 -0.52
N MET A 84 -8.66 2.88 0.04
CA MET A 84 -8.50 3.15 1.45
C MET A 84 -9.70 2.64 2.23
N TYR A 85 -9.41 1.98 3.35
CA TYR A 85 -10.44 1.52 4.29
C TYR A 85 -10.10 2.04 5.67
N SER A 86 -11.14 2.43 6.43
CA SER A 86 -10.98 2.72 7.85
C SER A 86 -10.78 1.42 8.64
N ILE A 87 -10.30 1.55 9.88
CA ILE A 87 -10.17 0.37 10.74
C ILE A 87 -11.54 -0.25 11.03
N ASP A 88 -12.59 0.54 11.12
CA ASP A 88 -13.95 0.03 11.34
C ASP A 88 -14.43 -0.78 10.13
N GLN A 89 -14.20 -0.29 8.93
CA GLN A 89 -14.55 -1.01 7.71
C GLN A 89 -13.78 -2.32 7.59
N LEU A 90 -12.48 -2.30 7.88
CA LEU A 90 -11.64 -3.51 7.84
C LEU A 90 -12.06 -4.51 8.90
N THR A 91 -12.44 -4.05 10.09
CA THR A 91 -12.94 -4.92 11.16
C THR A 91 -14.20 -5.65 10.72
N GLU A 92 -15.14 -4.94 10.10
CA GLU A 92 -16.36 -5.56 9.57
C GLU A 92 -16.06 -6.55 8.45
N MET A 93 -15.14 -6.20 7.55
CA MET A 93 -14.74 -7.08 6.45
C MET A 93 -14.05 -8.35 6.95
N LEU A 94 -13.19 -8.22 7.95
CA LEU A 94 -12.54 -9.37 8.60
C LEU A 94 -13.59 -10.29 9.24
N HIS A 95 -14.51 -9.72 9.99
CA HIS A 95 -15.56 -10.48 10.64
C HIS A 95 -16.42 -11.24 9.62
N ALA A 96 -16.78 -10.58 8.53
CA ALA A 96 -17.56 -11.21 7.46
C ALA A 96 -16.81 -12.36 6.77
N ALA A 97 -15.49 -12.34 6.80
CA ALA A 97 -14.65 -13.39 6.25
C ALA A 97 -14.31 -14.51 7.26
N GLY A 98 -14.86 -14.45 8.47
CA GLY A 98 -14.56 -15.44 9.52
C GLY A 98 -13.24 -15.20 10.24
N LEU A 99 -12.77 -13.95 10.25
CA LEU A 99 -11.52 -13.56 10.89
C LEU A 99 -11.81 -12.60 12.04
N ARG A 100 -11.14 -12.80 13.17
CA ARG A 100 -11.29 -11.94 14.34
C ARG A 100 -10.08 -11.04 14.49
N LEU A 101 -10.31 -9.74 14.57
CA LEU A 101 -9.26 -8.78 14.86
C LEU A 101 -8.99 -8.77 16.37
N ASP A 102 -7.76 -9.12 16.76
CA ASP A 102 -7.36 -9.15 18.16
C ASP A 102 -6.65 -7.87 18.58
N LYS A 103 -5.79 -7.32 17.72
CA LYS A 103 -5.02 -6.13 18.03
C LYS A 103 -4.64 -5.37 16.76
N VAL A 104 -4.49 -4.05 16.89
CA VAL A 104 -3.98 -3.18 15.82
C VAL A 104 -2.77 -2.41 16.35
N HIS A 105 -1.66 -2.49 15.63
CA HIS A 105 -0.48 -1.68 15.90
C HIS A 105 -0.39 -0.55 14.87
N GLY A 106 0.16 0.57 15.29
CA GLY A 106 0.27 1.74 14.42
C GLY A 106 1.52 1.77 13.55
N ASP A 107 2.53 1.02 13.91
CA ASP A 107 3.79 0.92 13.19
C ASP A 107 4.51 -0.39 13.54
N TYR A 108 5.65 -0.64 12.89
CA TYR A 108 6.42 -1.88 13.04
C TYR A 108 7.07 -2.08 14.41
N ASP A 109 7.13 -1.05 15.21
CA ASP A 109 7.65 -1.10 16.59
C ASP A 109 6.59 -1.50 17.63
N GLU A 110 5.44 -2.00 17.16
CA GLU A 110 4.31 -2.39 18.01
C GLU A 110 3.67 -1.25 18.80
N GLU A 111 3.83 -0.01 18.34
CA GLU A 111 3.12 1.13 18.92
C GLU A 111 1.61 0.95 18.82
N GLU A 112 0.89 1.48 19.81
CA GLU A 112 -0.56 1.47 19.77
C GLU A 112 -1.08 2.24 18.54
N TYR A 113 -2.14 1.73 17.95
CA TYR A 113 -2.77 2.38 16.82
C TYR A 113 -3.51 3.64 17.26
N ASP A 114 -3.19 4.75 16.62
CA ASP A 114 -3.91 6.02 16.70
C ASP A 114 -4.37 6.41 15.30
N GLU A 115 -5.67 6.53 15.11
CA GLU A 115 -6.26 6.82 13.81
C GLU A 115 -5.71 8.10 13.17
N ALA A 116 -5.40 9.13 14.00
CA ALA A 116 -4.93 10.41 13.50
C ALA A 116 -3.44 10.43 13.18
N TYR A 117 -2.61 9.66 13.87
CA TYR A 117 -1.16 9.79 13.82
C TYR A 117 -0.39 8.56 13.37
N SER A 118 -0.97 7.38 13.44
CA SER A 118 -0.26 6.17 13.08
C SER A 118 -0.05 6.06 11.59
N PRO A 119 1.18 5.76 11.11
CA PRO A 119 1.43 5.62 9.67
C PRO A 119 0.77 4.38 9.08
N ARG A 120 0.55 3.35 9.87
CA ARG A 120 0.04 2.08 9.38
C ARG A 120 -1.07 1.54 10.27
N MET A 121 -1.75 0.51 9.75
CA MET A 121 -2.68 -0.33 10.50
C MET A 121 -2.16 -1.76 10.38
N ILE A 122 -1.41 -2.22 11.38
CA ILE A 122 -0.91 -3.59 11.40
C ILE A 122 -1.88 -4.41 12.25
N MET A 123 -2.71 -5.18 11.57
CA MET A 123 -3.80 -5.93 12.17
C MET A 123 -3.36 -7.34 12.48
N VAL A 124 -3.49 -7.73 13.74
CA VAL A 124 -3.19 -9.09 14.21
C VAL A 124 -4.49 -9.73 14.61
N GLY A 125 -4.72 -10.94 14.14
CA GLY A 125 -5.98 -11.61 14.44
C GLY A 125 -5.91 -13.12 14.34
N THR A 126 -7.08 -13.72 14.48
CA THR A 126 -7.27 -15.17 14.56
C THR A 126 -8.43 -15.61 13.69
N ALA A 127 -8.28 -16.70 12.98
CA ALA A 127 -9.38 -17.33 12.26
C ALA A 127 -10.34 -17.97 13.25
N VAL A 128 -11.60 -17.68 13.06
CA VAL A 128 -12.68 -18.19 13.94
C VAL A 128 -13.15 -19.57 13.49
#